data_413a92c28508af35dc5e71b601d5f195
#
_entry.id   413a92c28508af35dc5e71b601d5f195
#
_cell.length_a   1.000
_cell.length_b   1.000
_cell.length_c   1.000
_cell.angle_alpha   90.00
_cell.angle_beta   90.00
_cell.angle_gamma   90.00
#
_symmetry.space_group_name_H-M   'P 1'
#
loop_
_entity.id
_entity.type
_entity.pdbx_description
1 polymer ?
#
loop_
_entity_poly.entity_id
_entity_poly.type
_entity_poly.pdbx_seq_one_letter_code
_entity_poly.pdbx_strand_id
1 'polypeptide(L)'
;GEVTAAAVTGVLSPAEALSLVRVRATGMARAAAATPTGMAAVVGGDQDEVLAAIDAAGLTPANVNGAGQIVAAGTAEALGALAESAPARARVIPLKVAGAFHTEHMRPAVDDLAAHVADLSPSDPRLPLLSNRDGEAVESGTDVLARIVDQVTRPVRWDLCMATMATRQVTGVLELLPGGTLTGLAKRGLKGTAQLAVKTPEDLDAARAFLAEHSA
;
A
#
# COMPACT_ATOMS: atom_id res chain seq x y z
N GLY A 1 4.31 -2.65 -0.20
CA GLY A 1 4.70 -4.08 -0.28
C GLY A 1 4.84 -4.64 -1.68
N GLU A 2 4.35 -3.97 -2.75
CA GLU A 2 4.38 -4.53 -4.11
C GLU A 2 5.80 -4.79 -4.64
N VAL A 3 6.80 -3.98 -4.30
CA VAL A 3 8.19 -4.25 -4.71
C VAL A 3 8.72 -5.53 -4.05
N THR A 4 8.39 -5.75 -2.77
CA THR A 4 8.71 -7.01 -2.09
C THR A 4 7.95 -8.19 -2.72
N ALA A 5 6.67 -8.01 -3.05
CA ALA A 5 5.87 -9.03 -3.73
C ALA A 5 6.45 -9.36 -5.12
N ALA A 6 6.89 -8.37 -5.88
CA ALA A 6 7.56 -8.57 -7.17
C ALA A 6 8.84 -9.42 -7.02
N ALA A 7 9.64 -9.20 -5.96
CA ALA A 7 10.81 -10.02 -5.69
C ALA A 7 10.44 -11.45 -5.28
N VAL A 8 9.48 -11.62 -4.37
CA VAL A 8 9.04 -12.94 -3.86
C VAL A 8 8.42 -13.79 -4.97
N THR A 9 7.64 -13.18 -5.87
CA THR A 9 7.02 -13.88 -6.99
C THR A 9 7.97 -14.10 -8.18
N GLY A 10 9.19 -13.55 -8.11
CA GLY A 10 10.24 -13.75 -9.12
C GLY A 10 10.16 -12.81 -10.31
N VAL A 11 9.39 -11.74 -10.23
CA VAL A 11 9.36 -10.68 -11.26
C VAL A 11 10.70 -9.95 -11.31
N LEU A 12 11.28 -9.67 -10.13
CA LEU A 12 12.59 -9.06 -9.97
C LEU A 12 13.50 -9.96 -9.12
N SER A 13 14.80 -9.89 -9.36
CA SER A 13 15.76 -10.39 -8.39
C SER A 13 15.77 -9.52 -7.13
N PRO A 14 16.24 -10.02 -5.97
CA PRO A 14 16.37 -9.22 -4.76
C PRO A 14 17.23 -7.96 -4.96
N ALA A 15 18.28 -8.03 -5.77
CA ALA A 15 19.17 -6.91 -6.06
C ALA A 15 18.47 -5.80 -6.87
N GLU A 16 17.71 -6.18 -7.90
CA GLU A 16 16.91 -5.26 -8.71
C GLU A 16 15.79 -4.61 -7.85
N ALA A 17 15.10 -5.40 -7.02
CA ALA A 17 14.09 -4.88 -6.10
C ALA A 17 14.66 -3.85 -5.11
N LEU A 18 15.83 -4.09 -4.53
CA LEU A 18 16.53 -3.14 -3.66
C LEU A 18 16.97 -1.87 -4.41
N SER A 19 17.47 -2.01 -5.64
CA SER A 19 17.81 -0.87 -6.49
C SER A 19 16.57 -0.02 -6.81
N LEU A 20 15.46 -0.67 -7.17
CA LEU A 20 14.19 -0.01 -7.43
C LEU A 20 13.67 0.75 -6.19
N VAL A 21 13.70 0.11 -5.00
CA VAL A 21 13.34 0.77 -3.73
C VAL A 21 14.19 2.00 -3.48
N ARG A 22 15.51 1.93 -3.73
CA ARG A 22 16.43 3.06 -3.54
C ARG A 22 16.06 4.24 -4.44
N VAL A 23 15.85 4.01 -5.73
CA VAL A 23 15.47 5.07 -6.68
C VAL A 23 14.13 5.69 -6.29
N ARG A 24 13.12 4.84 -6.03
CA ARG A 24 11.79 5.26 -5.59
C ARG A 24 11.84 6.10 -4.32
N ALA A 25 12.51 5.61 -3.27
CA ALA A 25 12.59 6.28 -1.98
C ALA A 25 13.32 7.64 -2.08
N THR A 26 14.42 7.70 -2.85
CA THR A 26 15.17 8.95 -3.06
C THR A 26 14.34 9.98 -3.81
N GLY A 27 13.64 9.57 -4.89
CA GLY A 27 12.76 10.44 -5.66
C GLY A 27 11.60 10.96 -4.82
N MET A 28 10.92 10.08 -4.08
CA MET A 28 9.81 10.45 -3.20
C MET A 28 10.25 11.35 -2.04
N ALA A 29 11.44 11.15 -1.47
CA ALA A 29 11.99 12.02 -0.43
C ALA A 29 12.26 13.45 -0.96
N ARG A 30 12.81 13.57 -2.20
CA ARG A 30 12.97 14.86 -2.88
C ARG A 30 11.62 15.55 -3.13
N ALA A 31 10.64 14.81 -3.63
CA ALA A 31 9.30 15.35 -3.85
C ALA A 31 8.64 15.82 -2.55
N ALA A 32 8.74 15.06 -1.48
CA ALA A 32 8.22 15.42 -0.16
C ALA A 32 8.88 16.68 0.43
N ALA A 33 10.17 16.89 0.17
CA ALA A 33 10.89 18.08 0.64
C ALA A 33 10.53 19.36 -0.15
N ALA A 34 9.97 19.23 -1.35
CA ALA A 34 9.65 20.38 -2.21
C ALA A 34 8.39 21.11 -1.76
N THR A 35 7.43 20.43 -1.15
CA THR A 35 6.15 21.02 -0.73
C THR A 35 5.73 20.45 0.63
N PRO A 36 5.40 21.31 1.61
CA PRO A 36 4.91 20.87 2.92
C PRO A 36 3.54 20.17 2.77
N THR A 37 3.55 18.87 2.85
CA THR A 37 2.37 18.00 2.74
C THR A 37 2.40 16.92 3.80
N GLY A 38 1.30 16.19 3.97
CA GLY A 38 1.19 15.14 4.96
C GLY A 38 0.08 14.15 4.65
N MET A 39 -0.19 13.30 5.64
CA MET A 39 -1.27 12.32 5.59
C MET A 39 -1.98 12.23 6.94
N ALA A 40 -3.25 11.86 6.92
CA ALA A 40 -4.04 11.58 8.11
C ALA A 40 -4.92 10.34 7.89
N ALA A 41 -4.99 9.47 8.89
CA ALA A 41 -5.93 8.35 8.87
C ALA A 41 -7.31 8.83 9.32
N VAL A 42 -8.32 8.61 8.49
CA VAL A 42 -9.73 8.77 8.83
C VAL A 42 -10.25 7.40 9.24
N VAL A 43 -10.64 7.27 10.50
CA VAL A 43 -11.04 6.00 11.11
C VAL A 43 -12.48 6.08 11.59
N GLY A 44 -13.33 5.17 11.12
CA GLY A 44 -14.77 5.16 11.33
C GLY A 44 -15.53 6.00 10.31
N GLY A 45 -16.80 6.26 10.57
CA GLY A 45 -17.71 6.92 9.64
C GLY A 45 -18.21 6.00 8.51
N ASP A 46 -19.14 6.53 7.73
CA ASP A 46 -19.56 5.91 6.48
C ASP A 46 -18.49 6.13 5.40
N GLN A 47 -18.20 5.12 4.59
CA GLN A 47 -17.11 5.19 3.62
C GLN A 47 -17.34 6.25 2.54
N ASP A 48 -18.57 6.36 2.04
CA ASP A 48 -18.89 7.30 0.96
C ASP A 48 -18.89 8.73 1.49
N GLU A 49 -19.38 8.95 2.72
CA GLU A 49 -19.31 10.25 3.41
C GLU A 49 -17.85 10.67 3.66
N VAL A 50 -17.00 9.73 4.07
CA VAL A 50 -15.56 9.99 4.29
C VAL A 50 -14.86 10.33 2.97
N LEU A 51 -15.10 9.58 1.89
CA LEU A 51 -14.53 9.88 0.57
C LEU A 51 -14.99 11.24 0.04
N ALA A 52 -16.28 11.56 0.17
CA ALA A 52 -16.82 12.87 -0.22
C ALA A 52 -16.21 14.02 0.58
N ALA A 53 -16.00 13.85 1.89
CA ALA A 53 -15.35 14.87 2.73
C ALA A 53 -13.87 15.07 2.38
N ILE A 54 -13.13 14.00 2.04
CA ILE A 54 -11.74 14.07 1.58
C ILE A 54 -11.67 14.85 0.25
N ASP A 55 -12.54 14.53 -0.71
CA ASP A 55 -12.62 15.22 -2.00
C ASP A 55 -13.00 16.71 -1.84
N ALA A 56 -14.03 17.01 -1.06
CA ALA A 56 -14.46 18.36 -0.77
C ALA A 56 -13.38 19.24 -0.10
N ALA A 57 -12.47 18.62 0.66
CA ALA A 57 -11.31 19.27 1.26
C ALA A 57 -10.13 19.44 0.27
N GLY A 58 -10.26 19.01 -0.99
CA GLY A 58 -9.17 19.01 -1.98
C GLY A 58 -8.04 18.03 -1.65
N LEU A 59 -8.33 17.00 -0.88
CA LEU A 59 -7.39 15.95 -0.49
C LEU A 59 -7.55 14.71 -1.39
N THR A 60 -6.53 13.86 -1.40
CA THR A 60 -6.56 12.56 -2.10
C THR A 60 -6.76 11.42 -1.09
N PRO A 61 -7.68 10.46 -1.35
CA PRO A 61 -7.78 9.23 -0.56
C PRO A 61 -6.62 8.28 -0.93
N ALA A 62 -5.43 8.58 -0.39
CA ALA A 62 -4.17 7.93 -0.75
C ALA A 62 -4.13 6.41 -0.44
N ASN A 63 -4.85 5.97 0.60
CA ASN A 63 -5.05 4.54 0.89
C ASN A 63 -6.50 4.29 1.27
N VAL A 64 -7.16 3.41 0.56
CA VAL A 64 -8.44 2.83 0.97
C VAL A 64 -8.14 1.45 1.55
N ASN A 65 -8.08 1.40 2.89
CA ASN A 65 -7.63 0.20 3.60
C ASN A 65 -8.77 -0.78 3.90
N GLY A 66 -10.01 -0.38 3.65
CA GLY A 66 -11.18 -1.15 4.05
C GLY A 66 -11.42 -1.10 5.58
N ALA A 67 -12.43 -1.84 6.03
CA ALA A 67 -12.74 -1.97 7.46
C ALA A 67 -12.82 -0.64 8.23
N GLY A 68 -13.35 0.41 7.57
CA GLY A 68 -13.54 1.74 8.16
C GLY A 68 -12.26 2.54 8.34
N GLN A 69 -11.25 2.34 7.48
CA GLN A 69 -10.03 3.16 7.47
C GLN A 69 -9.66 3.64 6.07
N ILE A 70 -9.58 4.96 5.91
CA ILE A 70 -9.08 5.64 4.70
C ILE A 70 -7.97 6.60 5.13
N VAL A 71 -6.90 6.71 4.35
CA VAL A 71 -5.83 7.67 4.59
C VAL A 71 -5.99 8.81 3.59
N ALA A 72 -6.27 10.00 4.10
CA ALA A 72 -6.28 11.24 3.32
C ALA A 72 -4.86 11.81 3.23
N ALA A 73 -4.50 12.38 2.07
CA ALA A 73 -3.20 12.98 1.84
C ALA A 73 -3.32 14.28 1.03
N GLY A 74 -2.47 15.27 1.35
CA GLY A 74 -2.43 16.57 0.69
C GLY A 74 -1.72 17.61 1.54
N THR A 75 -2.13 18.88 1.42
CA THR A 75 -1.51 19.98 2.17
C THR A 75 -1.85 19.91 3.66
N ALA A 76 -0.97 20.44 4.50
CA ALA A 76 -1.19 20.49 5.94
C ALA A 76 -2.44 21.30 6.31
N GLU A 77 -2.73 22.37 5.56
CA GLU A 77 -3.92 23.20 5.74
C GLU A 77 -5.21 22.41 5.48
N ALA A 78 -5.30 21.71 4.33
CA ALA A 78 -6.47 20.90 3.98
C ALA A 78 -6.69 19.75 4.96
N LEU A 79 -5.62 19.12 5.44
CA LEU A 79 -5.70 18.08 6.50
C LEU A 79 -6.20 18.65 7.83
N GLY A 80 -5.80 19.87 8.17
CA GLY A 80 -6.31 20.59 9.33
C GLY A 80 -7.81 20.87 9.21
N ALA A 81 -8.27 21.40 8.07
CA ALA A 81 -9.68 21.64 7.80
C ALA A 81 -10.54 20.36 7.86
N LEU A 82 -10.03 19.24 7.30
CA LEU A 82 -10.70 17.94 7.40
C LEU A 82 -10.80 17.47 8.88
N ALA A 83 -9.78 17.74 9.69
CA ALA A 83 -9.80 17.35 11.10
C ALA A 83 -10.81 18.16 11.92
N GLU A 84 -10.98 19.45 11.60
CA GLU A 84 -11.97 20.34 12.24
C GLU A 84 -13.43 20.00 11.85
N SER A 85 -13.62 19.50 10.63
CA SER A 85 -14.92 19.15 10.05
C SER A 85 -15.07 17.65 9.76
N ALA A 86 -14.53 16.80 10.63
CA ALA A 86 -14.54 15.36 10.43
C ALA A 86 -15.97 14.82 10.21
N PRO A 87 -16.14 13.86 9.28
CA PRO A 87 -17.44 13.21 9.05
C PRO A 87 -18.00 12.55 10.32
N ALA A 88 -19.32 12.41 10.37
CA ALA A 88 -20.00 11.82 11.52
C ALA A 88 -19.41 10.45 11.88
N ARG A 89 -19.13 10.23 13.16
CA ARG A 89 -18.55 8.99 13.70
C ARG A 89 -17.15 8.65 13.17
N ALA A 90 -16.48 9.56 12.44
CA ALA A 90 -15.10 9.43 12.01
C ALA A 90 -14.15 10.20 12.92
N ARG A 91 -12.91 9.75 13.00
CA ARG A 91 -11.79 10.45 13.65
C ARG A 91 -10.66 10.64 12.68
N VAL A 92 -10.14 11.85 12.58
CA VAL A 92 -8.97 12.18 11.76
C VAL A 92 -7.73 12.17 12.64
N ILE A 93 -6.77 11.31 12.31
CA ILE A 93 -5.57 11.07 13.10
C ILE A 93 -4.35 11.38 12.21
N PRO A 94 -3.60 12.47 12.49
CA PRO A 94 -2.39 12.80 11.73
C PRO A 94 -1.36 11.66 11.77
N LEU A 95 -0.73 11.38 10.63
CA LEU A 95 0.33 10.39 10.51
C LEU A 95 1.71 11.07 10.52
N LYS A 96 2.69 10.43 11.15
CA LYS A 96 4.08 10.89 11.17
C LYS A 96 4.79 10.43 9.90
N VAL A 97 4.52 11.10 8.78
CA VAL A 97 5.12 10.82 7.47
C VAL A 97 5.70 12.09 6.85
N ALA A 98 6.63 11.92 5.92
CA ALA A 98 7.38 13.03 5.34
C ALA A 98 6.60 13.83 4.28
N GLY A 99 5.46 13.32 3.76
CA GLY A 99 4.73 13.99 2.69
C GLY A 99 3.46 13.24 2.28
N ALA A 100 2.75 13.80 1.30
CA ALA A 100 1.52 13.23 0.73
C ALA A 100 1.83 12.12 -0.28
N PHE A 101 2.22 10.95 0.21
CA PHE A 101 2.48 9.79 -0.63
C PHE A 101 1.21 9.31 -1.35
N HIS A 102 1.39 8.65 -2.51
CA HIS A 102 0.30 8.15 -3.34
C HIS A 102 -0.63 9.24 -3.89
N THR A 103 -0.07 10.43 -4.14
CA THR A 103 -0.77 11.59 -4.71
C THR A 103 0.07 12.25 -5.79
N GLU A 104 -0.52 13.20 -6.53
CA GLU A 104 0.19 14.01 -7.54
C GLU A 104 1.36 14.82 -6.96
N HIS A 105 1.42 15.05 -5.65
CA HIS A 105 2.59 15.66 -5.00
C HIS A 105 3.88 14.83 -5.17
N MET A 106 3.75 13.52 -5.45
CA MET A 106 4.87 12.63 -5.72
C MET A 106 5.26 12.55 -7.20
N ARG A 107 4.59 13.28 -8.10
CA ARG A 107 4.88 13.29 -9.56
C ARG A 107 6.36 13.49 -9.89
N PRO A 108 7.13 14.36 -9.20
CA PRO A 108 8.55 14.56 -9.48
C PRO A 108 9.42 13.29 -9.31
N ALA A 109 8.91 12.26 -8.64
CA ALA A 109 9.63 10.98 -8.47
C ALA A 109 9.40 9.98 -9.62
N VAL A 110 8.42 10.25 -10.50
CA VAL A 110 7.97 9.27 -11.51
C VAL A 110 8.99 9.09 -12.62
N ASP A 111 9.55 10.18 -13.15
CA ASP A 111 10.43 10.11 -14.33
C ASP A 111 11.72 9.34 -14.06
N ASP A 112 12.38 9.60 -12.94
CA ASP A 112 13.59 8.87 -12.53
C ASP A 112 13.28 7.37 -12.30
N LEU A 113 12.11 7.06 -11.72
CA LEU A 113 11.70 5.69 -11.49
C LEU A 113 11.34 4.97 -12.78
N ALA A 114 10.64 5.64 -13.71
CA ALA A 114 10.29 5.11 -15.02
C ALA A 114 11.55 4.81 -15.85
N ALA A 115 12.52 5.74 -15.84
CA ALA A 115 13.81 5.54 -16.51
C ALA A 115 14.56 4.33 -15.93
N HIS A 116 14.60 4.18 -14.60
CA HIS A 116 15.23 3.02 -13.97
C HIS A 116 14.53 1.71 -14.32
N VAL A 117 13.20 1.71 -14.36
CA VAL A 117 12.39 0.53 -14.72
C VAL A 117 12.60 0.11 -16.17
N ALA A 118 12.82 1.07 -17.08
CA ALA A 118 13.06 0.78 -18.51
C ALA A 118 14.36 -0.04 -18.76
N ASP A 119 15.31 0.02 -17.83
CA ASP A 119 16.57 -0.75 -17.90
C ASP A 119 16.43 -2.17 -17.30
N LEU A 120 15.29 -2.51 -16.71
CA LEU A 120 15.05 -3.82 -16.10
C LEU A 120 14.42 -4.80 -17.10
N SER A 121 14.71 -6.07 -16.91
CA SER A 121 14.14 -7.17 -17.70
C SER A 121 13.31 -8.08 -16.79
N PRO A 122 12.05 -7.72 -16.46
CA PRO A 122 11.24 -8.48 -15.52
C PRO A 122 10.83 -9.84 -16.11
N SER A 123 10.73 -10.85 -15.24
CA SER A 123 10.06 -12.11 -15.56
C SER A 123 8.58 -12.01 -15.16
N ASP A 124 7.75 -12.87 -15.73
CA ASP A 124 6.36 -13.01 -15.27
C ASP A 124 6.31 -13.62 -13.87
N PRO A 125 5.34 -13.22 -13.03
CA PRO A 125 5.25 -13.71 -11.66
C PRO A 125 4.93 -15.21 -11.63
N ARG A 126 5.65 -15.97 -10.80
CA ARG A 126 5.47 -17.42 -10.63
C ARG A 126 4.34 -17.79 -9.67
N LEU A 127 3.82 -16.81 -8.95
CA LEU A 127 2.70 -16.92 -8.02
C LEU A 127 1.71 -15.80 -8.31
N PRO A 128 0.41 -15.95 -8.00
CA PRO A 128 -0.55 -14.87 -8.16
C PRO A 128 -0.10 -13.62 -7.38
N LEU A 129 0.16 -12.52 -8.09
CA LEU A 129 0.57 -11.25 -7.54
C LEU A 129 -0.59 -10.26 -7.67
N LEU A 130 -1.17 -9.84 -6.55
CA LEU A 130 -2.24 -8.84 -6.55
C LEU A 130 -1.66 -7.44 -6.59
N SER A 131 -2.26 -6.58 -7.41
CA SER A 131 -1.92 -5.16 -7.46
C SER A 131 -2.84 -4.33 -6.56
N ASN A 132 -2.26 -3.39 -5.82
CA ASN A 132 -3.03 -2.44 -5.02
C ASN A 132 -3.75 -1.37 -5.87
N ARG A 133 -3.60 -1.37 -7.18
CA ARG A 133 -4.31 -0.47 -8.10
C ARG A 133 -5.80 -0.82 -8.19
N ASP A 134 -6.10 -2.11 -8.30
CA ASP A 134 -7.44 -2.63 -8.59
C ASP A 134 -7.77 -3.94 -7.84
N GLY A 135 -6.82 -4.50 -7.07
CA GLY A 135 -6.97 -5.78 -6.39
C GLY A 135 -6.85 -7.00 -7.31
N GLU A 136 -6.62 -6.81 -8.60
CA GLU A 136 -6.54 -7.90 -9.57
C GLU A 136 -5.17 -8.58 -9.58
N ALA A 137 -5.15 -9.85 -9.98
CA ALA A 137 -3.91 -10.58 -10.22
C ALA A 137 -3.24 -10.08 -11.51
N VAL A 138 -1.94 -9.80 -11.44
CA VAL A 138 -1.14 -9.35 -12.58
C VAL A 138 -0.29 -10.53 -13.08
N GLU A 139 -0.39 -10.84 -14.36
CA GLU A 139 0.27 -11.99 -14.97
C GLU A 139 1.56 -11.62 -15.73
N SER A 140 1.74 -10.35 -16.10
CA SER A 140 2.91 -9.87 -16.82
C SER A 140 3.85 -9.10 -15.91
N GLY A 141 5.14 -9.48 -15.90
CA GLY A 141 6.18 -8.76 -15.17
C GLY A 141 6.34 -7.32 -15.64
N THR A 142 6.16 -7.05 -16.93
CA THR A 142 6.19 -5.69 -17.48
C THR A 142 5.03 -4.86 -16.94
N ASP A 143 3.81 -5.42 -16.84
CA ASP A 143 2.66 -4.72 -16.25
C ASP A 143 2.86 -4.51 -14.73
N VAL A 144 3.46 -5.47 -14.01
CA VAL A 144 3.83 -5.28 -12.60
C VAL A 144 4.71 -4.05 -12.42
N LEU A 145 5.76 -3.89 -13.23
CA LEU A 145 6.66 -2.74 -13.14
C LEU A 145 5.97 -1.43 -13.52
N ALA A 146 5.15 -1.42 -14.57
CA ALA A 146 4.37 -0.25 -14.95
C ALA A 146 3.43 0.19 -13.82
N ARG A 147 2.76 -0.76 -13.15
CA ARG A 147 1.89 -0.49 -11.99
C ARG A 147 2.66 0.03 -10.79
N ILE A 148 3.89 -0.45 -10.53
CA ILE A 148 4.76 0.07 -9.46
C ILE A 148 5.16 1.53 -9.71
N VAL A 149 5.41 1.92 -10.96
CA VAL A 149 5.67 3.32 -11.33
C VAL A 149 4.43 4.18 -11.13
N ASP A 150 3.29 3.77 -11.68
CA ASP A 150 2.01 4.47 -11.57
C ASP A 150 1.60 4.68 -10.11
N GLN A 151 1.86 3.70 -9.28
CA GLN A 151 1.47 3.66 -7.87
C GLN A 151 2.06 4.81 -7.04
N VAL A 152 3.15 5.43 -7.50
CA VAL A 152 3.78 6.58 -6.83
C VAL A 152 2.80 7.75 -6.68
N THR A 153 1.92 7.95 -7.68
CA THR A 153 0.93 9.03 -7.73
C THR A 153 -0.52 8.55 -7.62
N ARG A 154 -0.74 7.24 -7.42
CA ARG A 154 -2.06 6.64 -7.39
C ARG A 154 -2.43 6.10 -6.00
N PRO A 155 -3.72 6.11 -5.65
CA PRO A 155 -4.20 5.50 -4.41
C PRO A 155 -3.88 4.02 -4.29
N VAL A 156 -3.69 3.59 -3.06
CA VAL A 156 -3.59 2.17 -2.67
C VAL A 156 -4.98 1.64 -2.36
N ARG A 157 -5.47 0.67 -3.13
CA ARG A 157 -6.75 -0.01 -2.95
C ARG A 157 -6.55 -1.36 -2.25
N TRP A 158 -6.11 -1.28 -0.98
CA TRP A 158 -5.92 -2.48 -0.16
C TRP A 158 -7.24 -3.21 0.13
N ASP A 159 -8.34 -2.47 0.18
CA ASP A 159 -9.70 -3.01 0.28
C ASP A 159 -10.01 -4.00 -0.86
N LEU A 160 -9.65 -3.66 -2.09
CA LEU A 160 -9.85 -4.53 -3.26
C LEU A 160 -8.93 -5.76 -3.21
N CYS A 161 -7.67 -5.61 -2.77
CA CYS A 161 -6.79 -6.76 -2.56
C CYS A 161 -7.38 -7.74 -1.53
N MET A 162 -7.92 -7.24 -0.42
CA MET A 162 -8.59 -8.10 0.57
C MET A 162 -9.86 -8.76 0.01
N ALA A 163 -10.65 -8.05 -0.79
CA ALA A 163 -11.82 -8.63 -1.44
C ALA A 163 -11.43 -9.80 -2.37
N THR A 164 -10.37 -9.64 -3.15
CA THR A 164 -9.84 -10.71 -4.01
C THR A 164 -9.29 -11.88 -3.20
N MET A 165 -8.57 -11.63 -2.08
CA MET A 165 -8.12 -12.69 -1.17
C MET A 165 -9.31 -13.46 -0.59
N ALA A 166 -10.40 -12.79 -0.21
CA ALA A 166 -11.62 -13.44 0.27
C ALA A 166 -12.28 -14.30 -0.81
N THR A 167 -12.40 -13.78 -2.05
CA THR A 167 -12.94 -14.53 -3.20
C THR A 167 -12.09 -15.77 -3.51
N ARG A 168 -10.77 -15.69 -3.36
CA ARG A 168 -9.83 -16.80 -3.52
C ARG A 168 -9.77 -17.74 -2.31
N GLN A 169 -10.58 -17.48 -1.29
CA GLN A 169 -10.66 -18.32 -0.08
C GLN A 169 -9.30 -18.49 0.64
N VAL A 170 -8.51 -17.42 0.70
CA VAL A 170 -7.23 -17.41 1.42
C VAL A 170 -7.45 -17.75 2.88
N THR A 171 -6.79 -18.79 3.39
CA THR A 171 -6.93 -19.29 4.76
C THR A 171 -5.97 -18.64 5.75
N GLY A 172 -4.82 -18.13 5.28
CA GLY A 172 -3.81 -17.49 6.11
C GLY A 172 -3.16 -16.28 5.43
N VAL A 173 -2.81 -15.27 6.23
CA VAL A 173 -2.05 -14.09 5.80
C VAL A 173 -0.78 -14.00 6.62
N LEU A 174 0.37 -14.12 5.97
CA LEU A 174 1.70 -13.93 6.56
C LEU A 174 2.23 -12.57 6.14
N GLU A 175 2.43 -11.66 7.08
CA GLU A 175 3.02 -10.33 6.84
C GLU A 175 4.51 -10.37 7.16
N LEU A 176 5.33 -10.02 6.16
CA LEU A 176 6.77 -9.91 6.32
C LEU A 176 7.15 -8.58 7.00
N LEU A 177 8.40 -8.47 7.45
CA LEU A 177 8.95 -7.29 8.12
C LEU A 177 8.76 -5.98 7.30
N PRO A 178 8.41 -4.87 7.95
CA PRO A 178 8.04 -4.71 9.36
C PRO A 178 6.56 -5.08 9.60
N GLY A 179 6.31 -6.25 10.18
CA GLY A 179 4.97 -6.81 10.32
C GLY A 179 4.09 -6.13 11.39
N GLY A 180 2.76 -6.17 11.17
CA GLY A 180 1.74 -5.74 12.13
C GLY A 180 0.67 -4.79 11.58
N THR A 181 0.98 -4.06 10.50
CA THR A 181 0.01 -3.12 9.90
C THR A 181 -1.03 -3.83 9.05
N LEU A 182 -0.59 -4.66 8.09
CA LEU A 182 -1.51 -5.35 7.18
C LEU A 182 -2.26 -6.49 7.88
N THR A 183 -1.63 -7.21 8.80
CA THR A 183 -2.31 -8.19 9.65
C THR A 183 -3.36 -7.52 10.53
N GLY A 184 -3.11 -6.31 11.04
CA GLY A 184 -4.10 -5.51 11.76
C GLY A 184 -5.30 -5.11 10.90
N LEU A 185 -5.11 -4.84 9.62
CA LEU A 185 -6.18 -4.59 8.64
C LEU A 185 -6.91 -5.89 8.28
N ALA A 186 -6.16 -6.97 8.00
CA ALA A 186 -6.71 -8.28 7.66
C ALA A 186 -7.60 -8.84 8.79
N LYS A 187 -7.23 -8.66 10.05
CA LYS A 187 -8.04 -9.06 11.21
C LYS A 187 -9.45 -8.46 11.18
N ARG A 188 -9.60 -7.26 10.62
CA ARG A 188 -10.91 -6.59 10.50
C ARG A 188 -11.60 -6.88 9.17
N GLY A 189 -10.84 -6.94 8.06
CA GLY A 189 -11.36 -7.07 6.71
C GLY A 189 -11.49 -8.50 6.21
N LEU A 190 -10.67 -9.45 6.71
CA LEU A 190 -10.67 -10.86 6.32
C LEU A 190 -11.04 -11.74 7.51
N LYS A 191 -12.31 -11.68 7.91
CA LYS A 191 -12.80 -12.46 9.06
C LYS A 191 -12.67 -13.96 8.80
N GLY A 192 -12.13 -14.68 9.79
CA GLY A 192 -11.93 -16.14 9.71
C GLY A 192 -10.60 -16.55 9.07
N THR A 193 -9.82 -15.63 8.50
CA THR A 193 -8.49 -15.89 7.98
C THR A 193 -7.46 -15.83 9.11
N ALA A 194 -6.56 -16.80 9.22
CA ALA A 194 -5.45 -16.77 10.18
C ALA A 194 -4.45 -15.67 9.81
N GLN A 195 -3.81 -15.05 10.81
CA GLN A 195 -2.81 -13.99 10.56
C GLN A 195 -1.55 -14.21 11.39
N LEU A 196 -0.39 -14.05 10.75
CA LEU A 196 0.90 -14.02 11.40
C LEU A 196 1.72 -12.84 10.87
N ALA A 197 2.30 -12.05 11.77
CA ALA A 197 3.22 -10.97 11.42
C ALA A 197 4.64 -11.34 11.87
N VAL A 198 5.59 -11.34 10.95
CA VAL A 198 7.02 -11.47 11.26
C VAL A 198 7.54 -10.11 11.68
N LYS A 199 8.07 -9.99 12.89
CA LYS A 199 8.61 -8.76 13.46
C LYS A 199 10.08 -8.87 13.82
N THR A 200 10.52 -10.07 14.14
CA THR A 200 11.90 -10.37 14.54
C THR A 200 12.36 -11.72 13.96
N PRO A 201 13.66 -12.02 13.94
CA PRO A 201 14.15 -13.32 13.48
C PRO A 201 13.58 -14.53 14.25
N GLU A 202 13.20 -14.33 15.50
CA GLU A 202 12.62 -15.37 16.37
C GLU A 202 11.24 -15.85 15.86
N ASP A 203 10.56 -15.04 15.03
CA ASP A 203 9.26 -15.39 14.44
C ASP A 203 9.38 -16.36 13.26
N LEU A 204 10.60 -16.66 12.76
CA LEU A 204 10.80 -17.43 11.52
C LEU A 204 10.32 -18.88 11.63
N ASP A 205 10.46 -19.51 12.79
CA ASP A 205 9.98 -20.88 12.96
C ASP A 205 8.45 -20.96 13.00
N ALA A 206 7.81 -19.97 13.64
CA ALA A 206 6.35 -19.82 13.60
C ALA A 206 5.87 -19.53 12.16
N ALA A 207 6.61 -18.69 11.40
CA ALA A 207 6.29 -18.41 10.00
C ALA A 207 6.39 -19.66 9.10
N ARG A 208 7.40 -20.52 9.31
CA ARG A 208 7.52 -21.80 8.59
C ARG A 208 6.35 -22.74 8.90
N ALA A 209 5.99 -22.87 10.18
CA ALA A 209 4.84 -23.69 10.60
C ALA A 209 3.53 -23.16 9.99
N PHE A 210 3.33 -21.84 10.02
CA PHE A 210 2.17 -21.19 9.42
C PHE A 210 2.07 -21.42 7.92
N LEU A 211 3.18 -21.31 7.18
CA LEU A 211 3.22 -21.63 5.76
C LEU A 211 2.87 -23.10 5.50
N ALA A 212 3.40 -24.04 6.29
CA ALA A 212 3.10 -25.45 6.13
C ALA A 212 1.61 -25.78 6.36
N GLU A 213 0.94 -25.04 7.26
CA GLU A 213 -0.49 -25.22 7.54
C GLU A 213 -1.39 -24.62 6.43
N HIS A 214 -0.95 -23.54 5.78
CA HIS A 214 -1.77 -22.78 4.84
C HIS A 214 -1.33 -22.87 3.36
N SER A 215 -0.28 -23.66 3.05
CA SER A 215 0.21 -23.90 1.68
C SER A 215 -0.35 -25.21 1.12
N ALA A 216 -1.67 -25.32 0.96
CA ALA A 216 -2.30 -26.47 0.34
C ALA A 216 -2.51 -26.28 -1.16
#